data_6298ca41c7974655cb254bd2685bcfb3
#
_entry.id   6298ca41c7974655cb254bd2685bcfb3
#
_cell.length_a   1.000
_cell.length_b   1.000
_cell.length_c   1.000
_cell.angle_alpha   90.00
_cell.angle_beta   90.00
_cell.angle_gamma   90.00
#
_symmetry.space_group_name_H-M   'P 1'
#
loop_
_entity.id
_entity.type
_entity.pdbx_description
1 polymer ?
#
loop_
_entity_poly.entity_id
_entity_poly.type
_entity_poly.pdbx_seq_one_letter_code
_entity_poly.pdbx_strand_id
1 'polypeptide(L)'
;MNTFQQGSLFKVKRKGCSDVWVFRWYDYSSGKRIYKKQIIGSVGQMRSRREAEKGVVALRSSINVDAGTPRNICDLAAHYRVHELTTEKKSFSTIDNHRHLFKRYIEPRWGSHRLGAVRTMEVEEWLHSLPLAPSSRAKLKCILSTLYHHAIRYEWLTFNPISRVRTSQKRLRDKDVLMPEEFQKLVQQISVRDRAMVLLIGSTGLRRSEMIALTWSDLNLRTMEVNVLRSCVRNRIGKTKTEASCRPVPLHPLVLNALLQWRAHSSYATDLDFLFPSTRFKGSKPLSPDSILEKSIRPALERIGVIGKQIGWHSFRHSLATNLRSLGVDIKVAQELMRHSSCRTTLDIYTRAVSQQKREASLKVVELMLPLDLENFRHPSAPTEAQEFPNQCLQRTHCRRFIGGPDRDRTDDLFHAMEARSQLRHRPTLGGSFIVVYLIKFVKQVVSIQ
;
A
#
# COMPACT_ATOMS: atom_id res chain seq x y z
N MET A 1 4.15 22.76 -33.69
CA MET A 1 5.20 21.98 -34.39
C MET A 1 6.54 22.59 -34.05
N ASN A 2 7.26 22.05 -33.08
CA ASN A 2 8.62 22.49 -32.76
C ASN A 2 9.56 21.85 -33.77
N THR A 3 9.98 22.65 -34.78
CA THR A 3 11.04 22.24 -35.71
C THR A 3 12.35 22.15 -34.94
N PHE A 4 12.84 20.95 -34.75
CA PHE A 4 14.14 20.68 -34.14
C PHE A 4 15.23 21.26 -35.00
N GLN A 5 15.69 22.48 -34.70
CA GLN A 5 16.80 23.10 -35.41
C GLN A 5 18.13 22.64 -34.82
N GLN A 6 18.85 21.81 -35.57
CA GLN A 6 20.17 21.34 -35.17
C GLN A 6 21.24 22.46 -35.13
N GLY A 7 20.93 23.64 -35.56
CA GLY A 7 21.91 24.71 -35.78
C GLY A 7 22.90 24.39 -36.89
N SER A 8 23.77 25.32 -37.24
CA SER A 8 24.80 25.08 -38.22
C SER A 8 26.19 25.50 -37.76
N LEU A 9 27.19 24.63 -38.01
CA LEU A 9 28.59 24.87 -37.69
C LEU A 9 29.36 25.22 -38.97
N PHE A 10 30.10 26.32 -38.98
CA PHE A 10 30.87 26.78 -40.11
C PHE A 10 32.14 27.51 -39.66
N LYS A 11 33.13 27.62 -40.58
CA LYS A 11 34.37 28.35 -40.36
C LYS A 11 34.17 29.82 -40.70
N VAL A 12 34.73 30.70 -39.89
CA VAL A 12 34.75 32.16 -40.18
C VAL A 12 36.21 32.61 -40.25
N LYS A 13 36.58 33.18 -41.37
CA LYS A 13 37.88 33.81 -41.55
C LYS A 13 37.93 35.15 -40.83
N ARG A 14 39.03 35.42 -40.15
CA ARG A 14 39.27 36.66 -39.44
C ARG A 14 40.52 37.37 -40.03
N LYS A 15 40.41 38.66 -40.30
CA LYS A 15 41.59 39.48 -40.71
C LYS A 15 42.49 39.65 -39.48
N GLY A 16 43.75 39.22 -39.61
CA GLY A 16 44.78 39.38 -38.55
C GLY A 16 44.71 38.40 -37.37
N CYS A 17 43.81 37.40 -37.37
CA CYS A 17 43.66 36.40 -36.30
C CYS A 17 43.36 35.02 -36.89
N SER A 18 43.58 33.98 -36.10
CA SER A 18 43.23 32.61 -36.48
C SER A 18 41.76 32.46 -36.81
N ASP A 19 41.45 31.71 -37.85
CA ASP A 19 40.08 31.30 -38.21
C ASP A 19 39.41 30.58 -37.06
N VAL A 20 38.10 30.75 -36.93
CA VAL A 20 37.34 30.18 -35.86
C VAL A 20 36.14 29.36 -36.34
N TRP A 21 35.78 28.36 -35.55
CA TRP A 21 34.55 27.64 -35.69
C TRP A 21 33.43 28.41 -34.99
N VAL A 22 32.34 28.71 -35.73
CA VAL A 22 31.16 29.43 -35.25
C VAL A 22 29.96 28.52 -35.40
N PHE A 23 29.22 28.34 -34.32
CA PHE A 23 27.95 27.69 -34.31
C PHE A 23 26.85 28.73 -34.25
N ARG A 24 25.83 28.60 -35.09
CA ARG A 24 24.68 29.50 -35.16
C ARG A 24 23.39 28.72 -35.01
N TRP A 25 22.41 29.34 -34.32
CA TRP A 25 21.06 28.78 -34.16
C TRP A 25 20.03 29.86 -33.97
N TYR A 26 18.75 29.49 -34.06
CA TYR A 26 17.66 30.36 -33.66
C TYR A 26 17.17 29.96 -32.28
N ASP A 27 17.10 30.91 -31.36
CA ASP A 27 16.58 30.77 -30.02
C ASP A 27 15.10 31.22 -30.00
N TYR A 28 14.22 30.36 -29.52
CA TYR A 28 12.79 30.60 -29.39
C TYR A 28 12.34 30.74 -27.92
N SER A 29 13.24 30.74 -26.96
CA SER A 29 12.96 30.74 -25.51
C SER A 29 12.18 31.98 -25.05
N SER A 30 12.19 33.06 -25.78
CA SER A 30 11.45 34.32 -25.54
C SER A 30 10.11 34.41 -26.27
N GLY A 31 9.67 33.35 -26.96
CA GLY A 31 8.49 33.38 -27.85
C GLY A 31 8.73 34.09 -29.19
N LYS A 32 9.90 34.69 -29.37
CA LYS A 32 10.33 35.32 -30.64
C LYS A 32 11.55 34.60 -31.20
N ARG A 33 11.66 34.54 -32.51
CA ARG A 33 12.80 33.94 -33.22
C ARG A 33 14.01 34.87 -33.11
N ILE A 34 14.97 34.55 -32.22
CA ILE A 34 16.20 35.34 -32.03
C ILE A 34 17.37 34.56 -32.63
N TYR A 35 18.13 35.23 -33.51
CA TYR A 35 19.35 34.69 -34.09
C TYR A 35 20.48 34.77 -33.06
N LYS A 36 21.12 33.61 -32.73
CA LYS A 36 22.30 33.55 -31.88
C LYS A 36 23.47 32.89 -32.60
N LYS A 37 24.67 33.34 -32.28
CA LYS A 37 25.93 32.75 -32.73
C LYS A 37 26.92 32.66 -31.58
N GLN A 38 27.72 31.61 -31.57
CA GLN A 38 28.76 31.41 -30.55
C GLN A 38 30.01 30.83 -31.18
N ILE A 39 31.18 31.37 -30.80
CA ILE A 39 32.48 30.84 -31.19
C ILE A 39 32.74 29.58 -30.35
N ILE A 40 33.05 28.47 -31.00
CA ILE A 40 33.30 27.17 -30.35
C ILE A 40 34.79 27.01 -30.07
N GLY A 41 35.66 27.47 -30.94
CA GLY A 41 37.11 27.41 -30.79
C GLY A 41 37.83 27.83 -32.04
N SER A 42 39.17 27.93 -31.96
CA SER A 42 40.00 28.26 -33.15
C SER A 42 40.20 27.04 -34.05
N VAL A 43 40.36 27.28 -35.35
CA VAL A 43 40.64 26.20 -36.31
C VAL A 43 41.99 25.56 -36.05
N GLY A 44 42.92 26.25 -35.40
CA GLY A 44 44.20 25.68 -34.96
C GLY A 44 44.06 24.64 -33.83
N GLN A 45 43.12 24.89 -32.91
CA GLN A 45 42.82 23.95 -31.81
C GLN A 45 41.93 22.78 -32.20
N MET A 46 41.00 23.04 -33.15
CA MET A 46 40.04 22.05 -33.64
C MET A 46 40.22 21.93 -35.16
N ARG A 47 41.18 21.07 -35.57
CA ARG A 47 41.61 20.96 -36.97
C ARG A 47 40.51 20.40 -37.90
N SER A 48 39.58 19.61 -37.36
CA SER A 48 38.52 18.97 -38.14
C SER A 48 37.13 19.47 -37.71
N ARG A 49 36.18 19.42 -38.63
CA ARG A 49 34.76 19.69 -38.35
C ARG A 49 34.23 18.73 -37.29
N ARG A 50 34.71 17.48 -37.27
CA ARG A 50 34.30 16.44 -36.30
C ARG A 50 34.73 16.80 -34.88
N GLU A 51 35.90 17.43 -34.68
CA GLU A 51 36.34 17.93 -33.38
C GLU A 51 35.51 19.12 -32.92
N ALA A 52 35.25 20.04 -33.80
CA ALA A 52 34.37 21.19 -33.52
C ALA A 52 32.93 20.75 -33.19
N GLU A 53 32.42 19.72 -33.87
CA GLU A 53 31.10 19.14 -33.55
C GLU A 53 31.02 18.52 -32.15
N LYS A 54 32.10 17.92 -31.60
CA LYS A 54 32.15 17.46 -30.22
C LYS A 54 31.94 18.62 -29.22
N GLY A 55 32.54 19.79 -29.48
CA GLY A 55 32.35 21.01 -28.71
C GLY A 55 30.91 21.58 -28.77
N VAL A 56 30.18 21.28 -29.84
CA VAL A 56 28.80 21.76 -30.03
C VAL A 56 27.76 20.85 -29.41
N VAL A 57 28.09 19.58 -29.08
CA VAL A 57 27.12 18.62 -28.52
C VAL A 57 26.45 19.14 -27.25
N ALA A 58 27.24 19.67 -26.31
CA ALA A 58 26.72 20.21 -25.04
C ALA A 58 25.85 21.46 -25.28
N LEU A 59 26.20 22.29 -26.26
CA LEU A 59 25.46 23.48 -26.65
C LEU A 59 24.13 23.13 -27.35
N ARG A 60 24.15 22.14 -28.25
CA ARG A 60 22.90 21.64 -28.91
C ARG A 60 21.87 21.14 -27.92
N SER A 61 22.31 20.46 -26.85
CA SER A 61 21.40 19.97 -25.79
C SER A 61 20.78 21.07 -24.93
N SER A 62 21.27 22.31 -25.03
CA SER A 62 20.76 23.49 -24.30
C SER A 62 19.97 24.46 -25.16
N ILE A 63 19.98 24.28 -26.50
CA ILE A 63 19.29 25.17 -27.43
C ILE A 63 17.82 24.80 -27.54
N ASN A 64 16.95 25.82 -27.47
CA ASN A 64 15.50 25.67 -27.58
C ASN A 64 14.89 24.64 -26.60
N VAL A 65 15.54 24.44 -25.46
CA VAL A 65 14.88 23.82 -24.33
C VAL A 65 13.81 24.81 -23.90
N ASP A 66 12.54 24.46 -24.10
CA ASP A 66 11.41 25.28 -23.69
C ASP A 66 11.66 25.80 -22.28
N ALA A 67 11.38 27.07 -22.02
CA ALA A 67 11.59 27.70 -20.71
C ALA A 67 10.83 27.01 -19.59
N GLY A 68 9.89 26.11 -19.91
CA GLY A 68 9.12 25.27 -19.01
C GLY A 68 9.65 23.82 -18.88
N THR A 69 10.66 23.41 -19.65
CA THR A 69 11.17 22.02 -19.57
C THR A 69 12.10 21.86 -18.37
N PRO A 70 11.81 20.96 -17.43
CA PRO A 70 12.67 20.69 -16.29
C PRO A 70 14.06 20.21 -16.72
N ARG A 71 15.11 20.86 -16.22
CA ARG A 71 16.51 20.53 -16.55
C ARG A 71 17.05 19.42 -15.67
N ASN A 72 16.57 19.34 -14.45
CA ASN A 72 17.03 18.42 -13.41
C ASN A 72 15.85 17.83 -12.64
N ILE A 73 16.13 16.88 -11.75
CA ILE A 73 15.11 16.22 -10.92
C ILE A 73 14.41 17.20 -9.96
N CYS A 74 15.11 18.25 -9.50
CA CYS A 74 14.50 19.25 -8.61
C CYS A 74 13.43 20.06 -9.36
N ASP A 75 13.71 20.51 -10.60
CA ASP A 75 12.75 21.21 -11.44
C ASP A 75 11.55 20.32 -11.76
N LEU A 76 11.81 19.05 -12.08
CA LEU A 76 10.76 18.06 -12.35
C LEU A 76 9.87 17.85 -11.12
N ALA A 77 10.48 17.73 -9.94
CA ALA A 77 9.75 17.59 -8.68
C ALA A 77 8.93 18.84 -8.34
N ALA A 78 9.45 20.04 -8.65
CA ALA A 78 8.73 21.29 -8.49
C ALA A 78 7.51 21.35 -9.41
N HIS A 79 7.66 21.02 -10.69
CA HIS A 79 6.57 20.96 -11.64
C HIS A 79 5.52 19.91 -11.22
N TYR A 80 5.95 18.72 -10.82
CA TYR A 80 5.06 17.68 -10.31
C TYR A 80 4.26 18.12 -9.08
N ARG A 81 4.87 18.88 -8.17
CA ARG A 81 4.17 19.43 -6.98
C ARG A 81 3.04 20.36 -7.36
N VAL A 82 3.27 21.23 -8.35
CA VAL A 82 2.27 22.20 -8.81
C VAL A 82 1.12 21.52 -9.53
N HIS A 83 1.43 20.58 -10.41
CA HIS A 83 0.43 20.01 -11.33
C HIS A 83 -0.22 18.73 -10.85
N GLU A 84 0.42 17.96 -9.95
CA GLU A 84 -0.08 16.64 -9.52
C GLU A 84 -0.33 16.52 -8.02
N LEU A 85 0.36 17.29 -7.18
CA LEU A 85 0.16 17.22 -5.73
C LEU A 85 -0.84 18.30 -5.26
N THR A 86 -1.96 18.40 -5.96
CA THR A 86 -3.08 19.27 -5.59
C THR A 86 -4.11 18.48 -4.79
N THR A 87 -4.89 19.18 -3.97
CA THR A 87 -5.96 18.59 -3.14
C THR A 87 -7.11 18.01 -3.96
N GLU A 88 -7.25 18.46 -5.20
CA GLU A 88 -8.22 17.93 -6.15
C GLU A 88 -7.85 16.53 -6.67
N LYS A 89 -6.55 16.32 -6.93
CA LYS A 89 -6.03 15.08 -7.53
C LYS A 89 -5.60 14.04 -6.51
N LYS A 90 -5.14 14.47 -5.33
CA LYS A 90 -4.54 13.58 -4.32
C LYS A 90 -5.04 13.90 -2.92
N SER A 91 -5.18 12.85 -2.11
CA SER A 91 -5.47 13.03 -0.68
C SER A 91 -4.33 13.76 0.03
N PHE A 92 -4.67 14.51 1.08
CA PHE A 92 -3.70 15.24 1.90
C PHE A 92 -2.54 14.35 2.39
N SER A 93 -2.84 13.13 2.85
CA SER A 93 -1.81 12.21 3.32
C SER A 93 -0.85 11.77 2.21
N THR A 94 -1.32 11.65 0.97
CA THR A 94 -0.48 11.35 -0.20
C THR A 94 0.41 12.53 -0.52
N ILE A 95 -0.15 13.74 -0.57
CA ILE A 95 0.59 14.98 -0.84
C ILE A 95 1.73 15.14 0.18
N ASP A 96 1.39 15.07 1.45
CA ASP A 96 2.34 15.25 2.55
C ASP A 96 3.45 14.18 2.54
N ASN A 97 3.07 12.92 2.30
CA ASN A 97 4.05 11.84 2.18
C ASN A 97 5.00 12.02 0.97
N HIS A 98 4.48 12.43 -0.20
CA HIS A 98 5.33 12.71 -1.35
C HIS A 98 6.28 13.88 -1.07
N ARG A 99 5.78 14.98 -0.49
CA ARG A 99 6.60 16.15 -0.11
C ARG A 99 7.71 15.75 0.85
N HIS A 100 7.38 14.94 1.88
CA HIS A 100 8.36 14.44 2.84
C HIS A 100 9.45 13.61 2.17
N LEU A 101 9.08 12.65 1.32
CA LEU A 101 10.02 11.75 0.66
C LEU A 101 10.88 12.47 -0.40
N PHE A 102 10.32 13.45 -1.11
CA PHE A 102 11.12 14.33 -1.98
C PHE A 102 12.18 15.07 -1.18
N LYS A 103 11.76 15.84 -0.16
CA LYS A 103 12.65 16.68 0.62
C LYS A 103 13.74 15.87 1.36
N ARG A 104 13.39 14.71 1.90
CA ARG A 104 14.29 13.93 2.76
C ARG A 104 15.25 13.02 2.01
N TYR A 105 14.84 12.46 0.87
CA TYR A 105 15.60 11.41 0.19
C TYR A 105 15.91 11.70 -1.28
N ILE A 106 14.92 12.14 -2.07
CA ILE A 106 15.08 12.24 -3.52
C ILE A 106 15.87 13.49 -3.91
N GLU A 107 15.46 14.67 -3.43
CA GLU A 107 16.10 15.93 -3.79
C GLU A 107 17.54 16.04 -3.31
N PRO A 108 17.91 15.64 -2.08
CA PRO A 108 19.29 15.70 -1.63
C PRO A 108 20.24 14.83 -2.45
N ARG A 109 19.77 13.68 -2.97
CA ARG A 109 20.61 12.76 -3.74
C ARG A 109 20.56 13.02 -5.23
N TRP A 110 19.37 13.30 -5.78
CA TRP A 110 19.13 13.32 -7.22
C TRP A 110 18.78 14.70 -7.77
N GLY A 111 18.46 15.67 -6.91
CA GLY A 111 17.90 16.97 -7.31
C GLY A 111 18.67 17.70 -8.40
N SER A 112 20.00 17.71 -8.34
CA SER A 112 20.88 18.35 -9.32
C SER A 112 21.12 17.52 -10.59
N HIS A 113 20.75 16.23 -10.59
CA HIS A 113 21.01 15.36 -11.75
C HIS A 113 20.08 15.72 -12.92
N ARG A 114 20.63 15.76 -14.13
CA ARG A 114 19.85 15.89 -15.36
C ARG A 114 18.93 14.67 -15.53
N LEU A 115 17.73 14.86 -16.05
CA LEU A 115 16.71 13.80 -16.17
C LEU A 115 17.23 12.57 -16.91
N GLY A 116 17.95 12.75 -18.01
CA GLY A 116 18.51 11.66 -18.82
C GLY A 116 19.81 11.05 -18.26
N ALA A 117 20.39 11.62 -17.20
CA ALA A 117 21.65 11.14 -16.62
C ALA A 117 21.48 10.08 -15.55
N VAL A 118 20.28 9.90 -15.01
CA VAL A 118 19.99 8.93 -13.96
C VAL A 118 19.98 7.51 -14.51
N ARG A 119 20.81 6.64 -13.97
CA ARG A 119 20.96 5.26 -14.43
C ARG A 119 20.32 4.28 -13.43
N THR A 120 19.76 3.20 -13.96
CA THR A 120 19.10 2.13 -13.16
C THR A 120 20.00 1.62 -12.03
N MET A 121 21.27 1.30 -12.34
CA MET A 121 22.23 0.75 -11.37
C MET A 121 22.49 1.71 -10.20
N GLU A 122 22.73 2.99 -10.47
CA GLU A 122 22.98 4.01 -9.44
C GLU A 122 21.78 4.17 -8.49
N VAL A 123 20.54 4.02 -9.01
CA VAL A 123 19.33 4.07 -8.20
C VAL A 123 19.18 2.81 -7.35
N GLU A 124 19.54 1.64 -7.86
CA GLU A 124 19.55 0.41 -7.07
C GLU A 124 20.55 0.49 -5.92
N GLU A 125 21.78 0.89 -6.18
CA GLU A 125 22.84 1.08 -5.18
C GLU A 125 22.41 2.09 -4.11
N TRP A 126 21.88 3.24 -4.52
CA TRP A 126 21.36 4.23 -3.59
C TRP A 126 20.23 3.68 -2.71
N LEU A 127 19.24 2.98 -3.29
CA LEU A 127 18.16 2.39 -2.50
C LEU A 127 18.68 1.33 -1.52
N HIS A 128 19.69 0.58 -1.90
CA HIS A 128 20.33 -0.43 -1.04
C HIS A 128 21.13 0.21 0.10
N SER A 129 21.79 1.34 -0.13
CA SER A 129 22.57 2.05 0.89
C SER A 129 21.72 2.73 1.97
N LEU A 130 20.40 2.94 1.71
CA LEU A 130 19.53 3.58 2.68
C LEU A 130 19.21 2.64 3.86
N PRO A 131 19.35 3.12 5.13
CA PRO A 131 18.98 2.35 6.33
C PRO A 131 17.46 2.30 6.51
N LEU A 132 16.74 1.79 5.51
CA LEU A 132 15.28 1.72 5.47
C LEU A 132 14.81 0.29 5.27
N ALA A 133 13.59 0.00 5.76
CA ALA A 133 12.93 -1.26 5.49
C ALA A 133 12.68 -1.45 3.97
N PRO A 134 12.71 -2.70 3.46
CA PRO A 134 12.49 -2.98 2.03
C PRO A 134 11.23 -2.34 1.45
N SER A 135 10.13 -2.32 2.19
CA SER A 135 8.88 -1.67 1.79
C SER A 135 9.00 -0.15 1.64
N SER A 136 9.82 0.50 2.47
CA SER A 136 10.09 1.94 2.37
C SER A 136 10.97 2.27 1.17
N ARG A 137 11.97 1.43 0.88
CA ARG A 137 12.80 1.54 -0.33
C ARG A 137 11.95 1.36 -1.60
N ALA A 138 11.06 0.36 -1.63
CA ALA A 138 10.12 0.14 -2.73
C ALA A 138 9.19 1.35 -2.93
N LYS A 139 8.75 2.01 -1.85
CA LYS A 139 7.96 3.23 -1.92
C LYS A 139 8.74 4.41 -2.52
N LEU A 140 10.01 4.59 -2.16
CA LEU A 140 10.89 5.59 -2.78
C LEU A 140 11.06 5.34 -4.28
N LYS A 141 11.34 4.08 -4.68
CA LYS A 141 11.36 3.66 -6.09
C LYS A 141 10.07 4.06 -6.81
N CYS A 142 8.92 3.71 -6.23
CA CYS A 142 7.61 4.02 -6.82
C CYS A 142 7.41 5.52 -7.04
N ILE A 143 7.76 6.35 -6.07
CA ILE A 143 7.63 7.81 -6.17
C ILE A 143 8.58 8.39 -7.23
N LEU A 144 9.84 7.94 -7.25
CA LEU A 144 10.79 8.36 -8.26
C LEU A 144 10.34 7.93 -9.67
N SER A 145 9.83 6.71 -9.82
CA SER A 145 9.21 6.23 -11.06
C SER A 145 8.02 7.09 -11.49
N THR A 146 7.20 7.52 -10.52
CA THR A 146 6.04 8.41 -10.80
C THR A 146 6.50 9.76 -11.37
N LEU A 147 7.62 10.32 -10.88
CA LEU A 147 8.21 11.53 -11.44
C LEU A 147 8.63 11.33 -12.90
N TYR A 148 9.26 10.21 -13.22
CA TYR A 148 9.67 9.90 -14.58
C TYR A 148 8.47 9.66 -15.52
N HIS A 149 7.41 9.01 -15.06
CA HIS A 149 6.17 8.89 -15.82
C HIS A 149 5.50 10.25 -16.06
N HIS A 150 5.61 11.18 -15.08
CA HIS A 150 5.16 12.55 -15.29
C HIS A 150 5.98 13.25 -16.40
N ALA A 151 7.31 13.10 -16.40
CA ALA A 151 8.15 13.65 -17.45
C ALA A 151 7.84 13.05 -18.84
N ILE A 152 7.57 11.74 -18.92
CA ILE A 152 7.16 11.08 -20.17
C ILE A 152 5.81 11.62 -20.66
N ARG A 153 4.83 11.80 -19.78
CA ARG A 153 3.52 12.34 -20.12
C ARG A 153 3.59 13.76 -20.70
N TYR A 154 4.59 14.54 -20.28
CA TYR A 154 4.87 15.87 -20.81
C TYR A 154 5.89 15.85 -21.97
N GLU A 155 6.21 14.67 -22.50
CA GLU A 155 7.10 14.46 -23.64
C GLU A 155 8.55 14.97 -23.45
N TRP A 156 8.96 15.19 -22.18
CA TRP A 156 10.33 15.59 -21.86
C TRP A 156 11.32 14.43 -21.88
N LEU A 157 10.81 13.19 -21.75
CA LEU A 157 11.57 11.95 -21.83
C LEU A 157 10.79 10.90 -22.61
N THR A 158 11.52 9.97 -23.21
CA THR A 158 10.94 8.85 -23.97
C THR A 158 10.86 7.55 -23.17
N PHE A 159 11.64 7.41 -22.09
CA PHE A 159 11.64 6.20 -21.27
C PHE A 159 11.87 6.51 -19.79
N ASN A 160 11.49 5.57 -18.92
CA ASN A 160 11.66 5.67 -17.49
C ASN A 160 12.80 4.73 -17.03
N PRO A 161 13.97 5.24 -16.63
CA PRO A 161 15.09 4.41 -16.16
C PRO A 161 14.78 3.67 -14.86
N ILE A 162 13.79 4.14 -14.09
CA ILE A 162 13.42 3.55 -12.80
C ILE A 162 12.57 2.29 -12.98
N SER A 163 11.96 2.07 -14.15
CA SER A 163 11.11 0.91 -14.41
C SER A 163 11.85 -0.42 -14.19
N ARG A 164 13.13 -0.47 -14.59
CA ARG A 164 14.00 -1.66 -14.47
C ARG A 164 14.66 -1.80 -13.11
N VAL A 165 14.58 -0.83 -12.21
CA VAL A 165 15.15 -0.89 -10.85
C VAL A 165 14.48 -2.02 -10.07
N ARG A 166 15.27 -2.92 -9.49
CA ARG A 166 14.77 -4.01 -8.65
C ARG A 166 14.78 -3.61 -7.18
N THR A 167 13.73 -3.92 -6.48
CA THR A 167 13.62 -3.72 -5.03
C THR A 167 12.94 -4.93 -4.41
N SER A 168 13.51 -5.45 -3.32
CA SER A 168 12.84 -6.50 -2.57
C SER A 168 11.56 -5.94 -1.93
N GLN A 169 10.46 -6.66 -2.10
CA GLN A 169 9.19 -6.41 -1.42
C GLN A 169 8.95 -7.41 -0.28
N LYS A 170 9.94 -8.26 0.02
CA LYS A 170 9.82 -9.29 1.05
C LYS A 170 9.45 -8.63 2.39
N ARG A 171 8.34 -9.05 2.96
CA ARG A 171 7.96 -8.63 4.31
C ARG A 171 8.90 -9.29 5.30
N LEU A 172 9.51 -8.48 6.17
CA LEU A 172 10.45 -8.99 7.19
C LEU A 172 9.72 -9.63 8.36
N ARG A 173 8.46 -9.29 8.59
CA ARG A 173 7.66 -9.78 9.72
C ARG A 173 6.22 -9.99 9.32
N ASP A 174 5.63 -11.02 9.89
CA ASP A 174 4.20 -11.19 9.89
C ASP A 174 3.53 -10.16 10.82
N LYS A 175 2.27 -9.85 10.54
CA LYS A 175 1.52 -8.93 11.39
C LYS A 175 1.03 -9.65 12.62
N ASP A 176 1.34 -9.10 13.77
CA ASP A 176 0.88 -9.63 15.03
C ASP A 176 -0.63 -9.40 15.20
N VAL A 177 -1.31 -10.41 15.71
CA VAL A 177 -2.75 -10.41 16.01
C VAL A 177 -2.97 -10.76 17.47
N LEU A 178 -4.07 -10.26 18.03
CA LEU A 178 -4.53 -10.65 19.36
C LEU A 178 -5.45 -11.86 19.24
N MET A 179 -5.19 -12.85 20.07
CA MET A 179 -6.10 -13.98 20.25
C MET A 179 -7.35 -13.53 21.03
N PRO A 180 -8.49 -14.23 20.91
CA PRO A 180 -9.72 -13.85 21.60
C PRO A 180 -9.54 -13.68 23.12
N GLU A 181 -8.77 -14.56 23.77
CA GLU A 181 -8.50 -14.54 25.20
C GLU A 181 -7.66 -13.32 25.60
N GLU A 182 -6.65 -12.99 24.79
CA GLU A 182 -5.81 -11.79 24.99
C GLU A 182 -6.65 -10.50 24.85
N PHE A 183 -7.55 -10.49 23.87
CA PHE A 183 -8.48 -9.37 23.66
C PHE A 183 -9.43 -9.18 24.84
N GLN A 184 -10.01 -10.27 25.37
CA GLN A 184 -10.89 -10.24 26.54
C GLN A 184 -10.17 -9.71 27.78
N LYS A 185 -8.96 -10.22 28.07
CA LYS A 185 -8.14 -9.74 29.19
C LYS A 185 -7.78 -8.26 29.03
N LEU A 186 -7.43 -7.81 27.83
CA LEU A 186 -7.11 -6.41 27.55
C LEU A 186 -8.30 -5.48 27.87
N VAL A 187 -9.50 -5.83 27.41
CA VAL A 187 -10.72 -5.02 27.60
C VAL A 187 -11.04 -4.83 29.08
N GLN A 188 -10.69 -5.78 29.94
CA GLN A 188 -10.89 -5.69 31.39
C GLN A 188 -9.89 -4.76 32.10
N GLN A 189 -8.70 -4.52 31.51
CA GLN A 189 -7.59 -3.81 32.14
C GLN A 189 -7.48 -2.32 31.74
N ILE A 190 -8.36 -1.82 30.87
CA ILE A 190 -8.30 -0.47 30.33
C ILE A 190 -9.51 0.37 30.75
N SER A 191 -9.36 1.70 30.70
CA SER A 191 -10.41 2.66 31.09
C SER A 191 -11.68 2.51 30.25
N VAL A 192 -12.80 3.05 30.72
CA VAL A 192 -14.11 3.03 30.02
C VAL A 192 -13.99 3.57 28.60
N ARG A 193 -13.29 4.70 28.41
CA ARG A 193 -13.04 5.30 27.09
C ARG A 193 -12.26 4.37 26.18
N ASP A 194 -11.11 3.87 26.67
CA ASP A 194 -10.19 3.07 25.88
C ASP A 194 -10.79 1.70 25.55
N ARG A 195 -11.62 1.18 26.48
CA ARG A 195 -12.45 -0.02 26.28
C ARG A 195 -13.43 0.17 25.13
N ALA A 196 -14.17 1.28 25.13
CA ALA A 196 -15.10 1.61 24.04
C ALA A 196 -14.38 1.72 22.68
N MET A 197 -13.18 2.33 22.64
CA MET A 197 -12.35 2.39 21.43
C MET A 197 -11.92 1.00 20.94
N VAL A 198 -11.40 0.16 21.84
CA VAL A 198 -10.89 -1.18 21.51
C VAL A 198 -12.03 -2.11 21.07
N LEU A 199 -13.17 -2.09 21.78
CA LEU A 199 -14.35 -2.86 21.41
C LEU A 199 -14.88 -2.42 20.03
N LEU A 200 -14.99 -1.12 19.79
CA LEU A 200 -15.46 -0.59 18.51
C LEU A 200 -14.56 -1.06 17.34
N ILE A 201 -13.25 -0.85 17.43
CA ILE A 201 -12.35 -1.19 16.32
C ILE A 201 -12.19 -2.71 16.17
N GLY A 202 -12.19 -3.45 17.27
CA GLY A 202 -12.03 -4.91 17.28
C GLY A 202 -13.23 -5.66 16.72
N SER A 203 -14.45 -5.14 16.91
CA SER A 203 -15.69 -5.75 16.41
C SER A 203 -16.08 -5.30 15.01
N THR A 204 -15.82 -4.04 14.65
CA THR A 204 -16.24 -3.46 13.37
C THR A 204 -15.15 -3.47 12.30
N GLY A 205 -13.90 -3.65 12.71
CA GLY A 205 -12.75 -3.55 11.81
C GLY A 205 -12.56 -2.18 11.18
N LEU A 206 -13.08 -1.10 11.76
CA LEU A 206 -12.86 0.28 11.33
C LEU A 206 -11.36 0.58 11.16
N ARG A 207 -11.01 1.42 10.19
CA ARG A 207 -9.65 1.96 10.15
C ARG A 207 -9.47 2.98 11.27
N ARG A 208 -8.27 3.08 11.83
CA ARG A 208 -7.93 4.08 12.87
C ARG A 208 -8.46 5.48 12.52
N SER A 209 -8.23 5.92 11.30
CA SER A 209 -8.63 7.26 10.83
C SER A 209 -10.15 7.43 10.69
N GLU A 210 -10.89 6.36 10.48
CA GLU A 210 -12.35 6.35 10.44
C GLU A 210 -12.91 6.41 11.85
N MET A 211 -12.44 5.55 12.76
CA MET A 211 -12.86 5.48 14.15
C MET A 211 -12.78 6.85 14.87
N ILE A 212 -11.63 7.54 14.73
CA ILE A 212 -11.44 8.84 15.41
C ILE A 212 -12.21 9.99 14.78
N ALA A 213 -12.75 9.83 13.57
CA ALA A 213 -13.54 10.85 12.89
C ALA A 213 -15.04 10.72 13.16
N LEU A 214 -15.47 9.68 13.88
CA LEU A 214 -16.89 9.47 14.22
C LEU A 214 -17.38 10.51 15.22
N THR A 215 -18.63 10.95 15.03
CA THR A 215 -19.41 11.75 15.95
C THR A 215 -20.57 10.93 16.51
N TRP A 216 -21.20 11.37 17.58
CA TRP A 216 -22.34 10.66 18.16
C TRP A 216 -23.50 10.54 17.18
N SER A 217 -23.73 11.52 16.29
CA SER A 217 -24.73 11.45 15.22
C SER A 217 -24.48 10.38 14.16
N ASP A 218 -23.27 9.83 14.07
CA ASP A 218 -22.96 8.73 13.16
C ASP A 218 -23.48 7.36 13.67
N LEU A 219 -23.88 7.28 14.95
CA LEU A 219 -24.46 6.07 15.53
C LEU A 219 -25.99 6.05 15.30
N ASN A 220 -26.46 5.06 14.58
CA ASN A 220 -27.88 4.78 14.48
C ASN A 220 -28.28 3.76 15.55
N LEU A 221 -28.90 4.23 16.63
CA LEU A 221 -29.31 3.38 17.74
C LEU A 221 -30.46 2.44 17.37
N ARG A 222 -31.30 2.82 16.39
CA ARG A 222 -32.45 2.02 15.95
C ARG A 222 -32.02 0.81 15.12
N THR A 223 -31.12 1.03 14.15
CA THR A 223 -30.59 -0.05 13.29
C THR A 223 -29.37 -0.74 13.89
N MET A 224 -28.84 -0.25 15.00
CA MET A 224 -27.57 -0.69 15.60
C MET A 224 -26.42 -0.70 14.58
N GLU A 225 -26.21 0.44 13.93
CA GLU A 225 -25.18 0.60 12.90
C GLU A 225 -24.38 1.88 13.14
N VAL A 226 -23.14 1.88 12.66
CA VAL A 226 -22.33 3.09 12.58
C VAL A 226 -22.12 3.50 11.13
N ASN A 227 -22.43 4.76 10.82
CA ASN A 227 -22.22 5.36 9.51
C ASN A 227 -20.81 5.94 9.42
N VAL A 228 -20.03 5.49 8.44
CA VAL A 228 -18.63 5.91 8.28
C VAL A 228 -18.53 6.91 7.14
N LEU A 229 -18.71 8.18 7.43
CA LEU A 229 -18.77 9.23 6.42
C LEU A 229 -17.42 9.94 6.22
N ARG A 230 -16.57 9.93 7.24
CA ARG A 230 -15.36 10.75 7.33
C ARG A 230 -14.17 9.95 7.77
N SER A 231 -12.98 10.50 7.53
CA SER A 231 -11.72 10.02 8.09
C SER A 231 -10.88 11.19 8.60
N CYS A 232 -10.14 10.99 9.66
CA CYS A 232 -9.25 11.99 10.23
C CYS A 232 -7.79 11.56 10.13
N VAL A 233 -6.96 12.37 9.47
CA VAL A 233 -5.52 12.14 9.35
C VAL A 233 -4.79 13.40 9.78
N ARG A 234 -3.93 13.30 10.81
CA ARG A 234 -3.19 14.44 11.38
C ARG A 234 -4.11 15.63 11.73
N ASN A 235 -5.18 15.36 12.42
CA ASN A 235 -6.22 16.35 12.81
C ASN A 235 -6.92 17.07 11.64
N ARG A 236 -6.82 16.53 10.43
CA ARG A 236 -7.60 17.01 9.28
C ARG A 236 -8.66 16.00 8.94
N ILE A 237 -9.90 16.45 8.94
CA ILE A 237 -11.07 15.67 8.56
C ILE A 237 -11.22 15.76 7.05
N GLY A 238 -11.45 14.62 6.40
CA GLY A 238 -11.67 14.50 4.98
C GLY A 238 -12.60 13.33 4.65
N LYS A 239 -12.89 13.18 3.38
CA LYS A 239 -13.65 12.03 2.88
C LYS A 239 -12.94 10.71 3.19
N THR A 240 -13.68 9.63 3.26
CA THR A 240 -13.12 8.27 3.37
C THR A 240 -12.29 7.92 2.14
N LYS A 241 -11.39 6.95 2.27
CA LYS A 241 -10.42 6.60 1.22
C LYS A 241 -11.08 5.98 -0.02
N THR A 242 -12.20 5.27 0.15
CA THR A 242 -12.91 4.55 -0.92
C THR A 242 -14.41 4.59 -0.66
N GLU A 243 -15.24 4.45 -1.69
CA GLU A 243 -16.69 4.33 -1.56
C GLU A 243 -17.10 3.16 -0.69
N ALA A 244 -16.42 2.02 -0.81
CA ALA A 244 -16.64 0.86 0.05
C ALA A 244 -16.47 1.18 1.55
N SER A 245 -15.70 2.23 1.88
CA SER A 245 -15.51 2.68 3.26
C SER A 245 -16.70 3.50 3.81
N CYS A 246 -17.61 3.96 2.96
CA CYS A 246 -18.79 4.75 3.37
C CYS A 246 -19.99 3.86 3.78
N ARG A 247 -19.88 2.54 3.66
CA ARG A 247 -20.98 1.64 4.01
C ARG A 247 -21.20 1.60 5.52
N PRO A 248 -22.46 1.56 6.00
CA PRO A 248 -22.76 1.37 7.41
C PRO A 248 -22.17 0.04 7.90
N VAL A 249 -21.83 0.00 9.18
CA VAL A 249 -21.24 -1.18 9.83
C VAL A 249 -22.13 -1.57 11.01
N PRO A 250 -22.57 -2.84 11.09
CA PRO A 250 -23.37 -3.30 12.20
C PRO A 250 -22.60 -3.24 13.52
N LEU A 251 -23.27 -2.81 14.58
CA LEU A 251 -22.77 -2.78 15.94
C LEU A 251 -23.41 -3.87 16.78
N HIS A 252 -22.58 -4.63 17.49
CA HIS A 252 -23.10 -5.57 18.48
C HIS A 252 -23.64 -4.79 19.71
N PRO A 253 -24.74 -5.22 20.36
CA PRO A 253 -25.32 -4.53 21.54
C PRO A 253 -24.31 -4.26 22.65
N LEU A 254 -23.40 -5.17 22.94
CA LEU A 254 -22.33 -5.00 23.95
C LEU A 254 -21.38 -3.83 23.60
N VAL A 255 -21.08 -3.65 22.32
CA VAL A 255 -20.23 -2.54 21.85
C VAL A 255 -20.97 -1.21 21.98
N LEU A 256 -22.24 -1.21 21.59
CA LEU A 256 -23.11 -0.05 21.77
C LEU A 256 -23.23 0.36 23.24
N ASN A 257 -23.46 -0.60 24.13
CA ASN A 257 -23.51 -0.34 25.58
C ASN A 257 -22.20 0.27 26.10
N ALA A 258 -21.05 -0.24 25.69
CA ALA A 258 -19.75 0.32 26.07
C ALA A 258 -19.57 1.76 25.56
N LEU A 259 -20.07 2.08 24.35
CA LEU A 259 -20.08 3.44 23.82
C LEU A 259 -21.00 4.36 24.61
N LEU A 260 -22.20 3.91 24.98
CA LEU A 260 -23.14 4.68 25.80
C LEU A 260 -22.61 4.92 27.21
N GLN A 261 -21.98 3.92 27.83
CA GLN A 261 -21.26 4.10 29.11
C GLN A 261 -20.17 5.16 28.98
N TRP A 262 -19.40 5.14 27.90
CA TRP A 262 -18.40 6.18 27.64
C TRP A 262 -19.06 7.55 27.42
N ARG A 263 -20.18 7.63 26.70
CA ARG A 263 -20.93 8.86 26.48
C ARG A 263 -21.32 9.52 27.81
N ALA A 264 -21.80 8.73 28.77
CA ALA A 264 -22.17 9.20 30.10
C ALA A 264 -21.01 9.77 30.93
N HIS A 265 -19.76 9.33 30.64
CA HIS A 265 -18.56 9.82 31.31
C HIS A 265 -17.83 10.94 30.52
N SER A 266 -18.28 11.26 29.33
CA SER A 266 -17.66 12.26 28.47
C SER A 266 -18.22 13.64 28.74
N SER A 267 -17.37 14.65 28.88
CA SER A 267 -17.79 16.04 28.92
C SER A 267 -18.29 16.59 27.56
N TYR A 268 -18.15 15.81 26.50
CA TYR A 268 -18.50 16.13 25.11
C TYR A 268 -19.43 15.04 24.59
N ALA A 269 -20.70 15.16 24.84
CA ALA A 269 -21.72 14.13 24.62
C ALA A 269 -22.84 14.55 23.68
N THR A 270 -22.76 15.73 23.05
CA THR A 270 -23.73 16.16 22.05
C THR A 270 -23.60 15.38 20.76
N ASP A 271 -24.63 15.34 19.94
CA ASP A 271 -24.61 14.55 18.69
C ASP A 271 -23.55 15.02 17.70
N LEU A 272 -23.13 16.28 17.76
CA LEU A 272 -22.09 16.84 16.90
C LEU A 272 -20.67 16.60 17.43
N ASP A 273 -20.52 16.23 18.70
CA ASP A 273 -19.23 15.95 19.28
C ASP A 273 -18.64 14.66 18.74
N PHE A 274 -17.30 14.60 18.71
CA PHE A 274 -16.61 13.35 18.37
C PHE A 274 -16.90 12.27 19.42
N LEU A 275 -16.97 10.99 18.98
CA LEU A 275 -17.04 9.86 19.90
C LEU A 275 -15.84 9.87 20.88
N PHE A 276 -14.67 10.23 20.39
CA PHE A 276 -13.43 10.27 21.16
C PHE A 276 -12.77 11.65 21.02
N PRO A 277 -13.30 12.65 21.76
CA PRO A 277 -12.82 14.02 21.70
C PRO A 277 -11.50 14.19 22.44
N SER A 278 -10.70 15.15 22.00
CA SER A 278 -9.50 15.59 22.70
C SER A 278 -9.82 16.65 23.73
N THR A 279 -9.58 16.38 25.00
CA THR A 279 -9.70 17.36 26.09
C THR A 279 -8.73 18.53 25.91
N ARG A 280 -7.53 18.28 25.38
CA ARG A 280 -6.53 19.32 25.05
C ARG A 280 -7.07 20.40 24.10
N PHE A 281 -7.94 20.03 23.19
CA PHE A 281 -8.58 20.93 22.23
C PHE A 281 -10.04 21.22 22.56
N LYS A 282 -10.44 21.08 23.83
CA LYS A 282 -11.79 21.36 24.31
C LYS A 282 -12.87 20.70 23.41
N GLY A 283 -12.66 19.46 23.03
CA GLY A 283 -13.60 18.70 22.19
C GLY A 283 -13.58 19.02 20.69
N SER A 284 -13.00 20.15 20.26
CA SER A 284 -13.04 20.60 18.86
C SER A 284 -12.23 19.74 17.87
N LYS A 285 -11.40 18.84 18.38
CA LYS A 285 -10.61 17.89 17.58
C LYS A 285 -10.69 16.50 18.20
N PRO A 286 -10.56 15.45 17.37
CA PRO A 286 -10.51 14.10 17.89
C PRO A 286 -9.23 13.84 18.68
N LEU A 287 -9.30 12.86 19.56
CA LEU A 287 -8.20 12.35 20.35
C LEU A 287 -7.08 11.78 19.44
N SER A 288 -5.83 11.89 19.89
CA SER A 288 -4.71 11.20 19.23
C SER A 288 -4.71 9.70 19.57
N PRO A 289 -5.03 8.82 18.64
CA PRO A 289 -5.10 7.39 18.94
C PRO A 289 -3.71 6.80 19.24
N ASP A 290 -2.65 7.36 18.68
CA ASP A 290 -1.29 6.89 18.94
C ASP A 290 -0.89 7.10 20.42
N SER A 291 -1.31 8.21 21.02
CA SER A 291 -1.07 8.46 22.45
C SER A 291 -1.80 7.45 23.35
N ILE A 292 -3.01 7.03 22.97
CA ILE A 292 -3.77 6.01 23.72
C ILE A 292 -3.10 4.64 23.58
N LEU A 293 -2.66 4.32 22.37
CA LEU A 293 -1.94 3.08 22.11
C LEU A 293 -0.68 2.97 23.00
N GLU A 294 0.10 4.06 23.08
CA GLU A 294 1.37 4.08 23.84
C GLU A 294 1.17 4.16 25.34
N LYS A 295 0.22 4.97 25.80
CA LYS A 295 0.07 5.27 27.23
C LYS A 295 -0.90 4.35 27.96
N SER A 296 -1.81 3.70 27.27
CA SER A 296 -2.86 2.86 27.88
C SER A 296 -2.83 1.43 27.37
N ILE A 297 -2.92 1.21 26.06
CA ILE A 297 -3.12 -0.11 25.48
C ILE A 297 -1.86 -0.97 25.59
N ARG A 298 -0.68 -0.47 25.21
CA ARG A 298 0.57 -1.24 25.29
C ARG A 298 0.94 -1.62 26.72
N PRO A 299 0.91 -0.70 27.71
CA PRO A 299 1.14 -1.10 29.09
C PRO A 299 0.12 -2.10 29.63
N ALA A 300 -1.14 -2.03 29.18
CA ALA A 300 -2.14 -3.03 29.55
C ALA A 300 -1.85 -4.41 28.93
N LEU A 301 -1.40 -4.45 27.68
CA LEU A 301 -0.96 -5.70 27.02
C LEU A 301 0.23 -6.34 27.74
N GLU A 302 1.20 -5.56 28.14
CA GLU A 302 2.35 -6.05 28.92
C GLU A 302 1.92 -6.64 30.26
N ARG A 303 1.00 -5.97 30.99
CA ARG A 303 0.45 -6.48 32.27
C ARG A 303 -0.28 -7.80 32.14
N ILE A 304 -0.93 -8.06 31.02
CA ILE A 304 -1.62 -9.34 30.77
C ILE A 304 -0.72 -10.40 30.14
N GLY A 305 0.61 -10.14 30.03
CA GLY A 305 1.59 -11.08 29.53
C GLY A 305 1.71 -11.17 28.01
N VAL A 306 1.16 -10.23 27.25
CA VAL A 306 1.31 -10.17 25.79
C VAL A 306 2.63 -9.48 25.46
N ILE A 307 3.71 -10.26 25.50
CA ILE A 307 5.08 -9.77 25.26
C ILE A 307 5.54 -10.14 23.84
N GLY A 308 6.34 -9.27 23.21
CA GLY A 308 6.95 -9.52 21.89
C GLY A 308 6.05 -9.28 20.69
N LYS A 309 4.74 -9.07 20.89
CA LYS A 309 3.80 -8.66 19.82
C LYS A 309 3.81 -7.15 19.60
N GLN A 310 3.95 -6.73 18.36
CA GLN A 310 3.85 -5.31 17.99
C GLN A 310 2.39 -4.95 17.66
N ILE A 311 1.59 -4.77 18.71
CA ILE A 311 0.18 -4.43 18.54
C ILE A 311 0.02 -2.94 18.24
N GLY A 312 -0.69 -2.65 17.14
CA GLY A 312 -1.12 -1.32 16.74
C GLY A 312 -2.62 -1.31 16.42
N TRP A 313 -3.19 -0.15 16.11
CA TRP A 313 -4.62 -0.06 15.78
C TRP A 313 -5.04 -0.95 14.60
N HIS A 314 -4.15 -1.19 13.64
CA HIS A 314 -4.43 -2.11 12.53
C HIS A 314 -4.37 -3.58 12.95
N SER A 315 -3.68 -3.90 14.06
CA SER A 315 -3.66 -5.28 14.58
C SER A 315 -5.04 -5.74 15.01
N PHE A 316 -5.87 -4.87 15.62
CA PHE A 316 -7.25 -5.20 15.97
C PHE A 316 -8.09 -5.58 14.74
N ARG A 317 -7.93 -4.83 13.65
CA ARG A 317 -8.59 -5.16 12.39
C ARG A 317 -8.06 -6.47 11.77
N HIS A 318 -6.76 -6.75 11.91
CA HIS A 318 -6.20 -8.04 11.49
C HIS A 318 -6.68 -9.19 12.36
N SER A 319 -6.80 -8.98 13.68
CA SER A 319 -7.38 -9.97 14.61
C SER A 319 -8.81 -10.31 14.23
N LEU A 320 -9.65 -9.30 13.94
CA LEU A 320 -11.01 -9.53 13.46
C LEU A 320 -11.03 -10.39 12.19
N ALA A 321 -10.20 -10.05 11.19
CA ALA A 321 -10.13 -10.82 9.95
C ALA A 321 -9.65 -12.26 10.17
N THR A 322 -8.71 -12.47 11.10
CA THR A 322 -8.23 -13.79 11.49
C THR A 322 -9.32 -14.59 12.19
N ASN A 323 -10.08 -13.97 13.09
CA ASN A 323 -11.20 -14.60 13.79
C ASN A 323 -12.37 -14.94 12.86
N LEU A 324 -12.74 -14.04 11.94
CA LEU A 324 -13.75 -14.33 10.90
C LEU A 324 -13.38 -15.58 10.10
N ARG A 325 -12.09 -15.71 9.80
CA ARG A 325 -11.58 -16.88 9.10
C ARG A 325 -11.65 -18.15 9.96
N SER A 326 -11.24 -18.09 11.24
CA SER A 326 -11.30 -19.26 12.14
C SER A 326 -12.73 -19.76 12.34
N LEU A 327 -13.72 -18.86 12.21
CA LEU A 327 -15.15 -19.18 12.22
C LEU A 327 -15.68 -19.71 10.86
N GLY A 328 -14.81 -19.87 9.86
CA GLY A 328 -15.23 -20.39 8.53
C GLY A 328 -16.08 -19.41 7.70
N VAL A 329 -16.07 -18.11 8.04
CA VAL A 329 -16.87 -17.11 7.32
C VAL A 329 -16.36 -16.99 5.88
N ASP A 330 -17.31 -16.96 4.93
CA ASP A 330 -17.00 -16.80 3.51
C ASP A 330 -16.14 -15.56 3.25
N ILE A 331 -15.18 -15.69 2.32
CA ILE A 331 -14.22 -14.63 1.99
C ILE A 331 -14.91 -13.36 1.52
N LYS A 332 -16.02 -13.51 0.77
CA LYS A 332 -16.77 -12.36 0.25
C LYS A 332 -17.51 -11.63 1.36
N VAL A 333 -18.12 -12.36 2.28
CA VAL A 333 -18.77 -11.81 3.46
C VAL A 333 -17.73 -11.09 4.35
N ALA A 334 -16.58 -11.72 4.58
CA ALA A 334 -15.49 -11.10 5.33
C ALA A 334 -14.94 -9.85 4.63
N GLN A 335 -14.82 -9.83 3.30
CA GLN A 335 -14.43 -8.67 2.52
C GLN A 335 -15.41 -7.50 2.73
N GLU A 336 -16.70 -7.78 2.72
CA GLU A 336 -17.75 -6.77 2.89
C GLU A 336 -17.78 -6.22 4.31
N LEU A 337 -17.73 -7.08 5.34
CA LEU A 337 -17.63 -6.68 6.74
C LEU A 337 -16.39 -5.81 6.99
N MET A 338 -15.26 -6.20 6.42
CA MET A 338 -14.00 -5.45 6.52
C MET A 338 -13.96 -4.23 5.62
N ARG A 339 -14.91 -4.04 4.72
CA ARG A 339 -14.97 -2.93 3.75
C ARG A 339 -13.65 -2.80 2.97
N HIS A 340 -13.11 -3.93 2.50
CA HIS A 340 -11.94 -3.96 1.64
C HIS A 340 -12.35 -3.69 0.20
N SER A 341 -11.74 -2.69 -0.44
CA SER A 341 -11.97 -2.36 -1.85
C SER A 341 -11.46 -3.43 -2.81
N SER A 342 -10.53 -4.29 -2.36
CA SER A 342 -9.96 -5.37 -3.14
C SER A 342 -10.03 -6.69 -2.36
N CYS A 343 -10.50 -7.75 -3.02
CA CYS A 343 -10.51 -9.11 -2.49
C CYS A 343 -9.10 -9.60 -2.13
N ARG A 344 -8.08 -9.17 -2.88
CA ARG A 344 -6.67 -9.51 -2.62
C ARG A 344 -6.24 -9.19 -1.18
N THR A 345 -6.71 -8.06 -0.63
CA THR A 345 -6.39 -7.68 0.75
C THR A 345 -6.98 -8.65 1.78
N THR A 346 -8.17 -9.18 1.51
CA THR A 346 -8.81 -10.20 2.36
C THR A 346 -8.11 -11.54 2.17
N LEU A 347 -7.85 -11.94 0.93
CA LEU A 347 -7.11 -13.16 0.59
C LEU A 347 -5.72 -13.19 1.23
N ASP A 348 -4.97 -12.10 1.22
CA ASP A 348 -3.64 -12.01 1.87
C ASP A 348 -3.69 -12.37 3.37
N ILE A 349 -4.83 -12.17 4.03
CA ILE A 349 -5.05 -12.57 5.43
C ILE A 349 -5.54 -14.02 5.50
N TYR A 350 -6.43 -14.40 4.59
CA TYR A 350 -7.05 -15.73 4.55
C TYR A 350 -6.08 -16.82 4.06
N THR A 351 -5.13 -16.55 3.19
CA THR A 351 -4.18 -17.54 2.65
C THR A 351 -3.14 -18.04 3.66
N ARG A 352 -3.00 -17.37 4.78
CA ARG A 352 -2.14 -17.82 5.88
C ARG A 352 -2.84 -18.92 6.71
N ALA A 353 -3.19 -20.03 6.05
CA ALA A 353 -3.86 -21.15 6.70
C ALA A 353 -2.98 -21.75 7.82
N VAL A 354 -3.53 -21.83 9.00
CA VAL A 354 -2.96 -22.65 10.06
C VAL A 354 -2.86 -24.08 9.51
N SER A 355 -1.71 -24.72 9.68
CA SER A 355 -1.44 -26.07 9.16
C SER A 355 -2.48 -27.10 9.61
N GLN A 356 -3.09 -26.90 10.76
CA GLN A 356 -4.15 -27.74 11.32
C GLN A 356 -5.43 -27.67 10.48
N GLN A 357 -5.92 -26.48 10.08
CA GLN A 357 -7.13 -26.34 9.26
C GLN A 357 -6.95 -26.94 7.86
N LYS A 358 -5.73 -26.92 7.31
CA LYS A 358 -5.43 -27.62 6.06
C LYS A 358 -5.52 -29.14 6.20
N ARG A 359 -5.05 -29.69 7.32
CA ARG A 359 -5.15 -31.12 7.62
C ARG A 359 -6.63 -31.52 7.79
N GLU A 360 -7.38 -30.77 8.59
CA GLU A 360 -8.81 -31.03 8.83
C GLU A 360 -9.62 -30.96 7.53
N ALA A 361 -9.38 -29.95 6.69
CA ALA A 361 -10.03 -29.85 5.39
C ALA A 361 -9.64 -31.00 4.45
N SER A 362 -8.38 -31.43 4.46
CA SER A 362 -7.91 -32.59 3.70
C SER A 362 -8.58 -33.88 4.18
N LEU A 363 -8.67 -34.08 5.49
CA LEU A 363 -9.34 -35.24 6.08
C LEU A 363 -10.82 -35.28 5.70
N LYS A 364 -11.56 -34.17 5.83
CA LYS A 364 -12.96 -34.07 5.43
C LYS A 364 -13.19 -34.37 3.95
N VAL A 365 -12.28 -33.93 3.08
CA VAL A 365 -12.37 -34.24 1.63
C VAL A 365 -12.14 -35.74 1.41
N VAL A 366 -11.18 -36.34 2.09
CA VAL A 366 -10.92 -37.78 2.01
C VAL A 366 -12.12 -38.59 2.53
N GLU A 367 -12.68 -38.20 3.68
CA GLU A 367 -13.89 -38.80 4.25
C GLU A 367 -15.10 -38.69 3.31
N LEU A 368 -15.23 -37.55 2.61
CA LEU A 368 -16.30 -37.36 1.60
C LEU A 368 -16.09 -38.22 0.35
N MET A 369 -14.86 -38.45 -0.04
CA MET A 369 -14.52 -39.15 -1.30
C MET A 369 -14.39 -40.65 -1.15
N LEU A 370 -14.08 -41.13 0.04
CA LEU A 370 -13.92 -42.55 0.31
C LEU A 370 -15.15 -43.06 1.09
N PRO A 371 -15.79 -44.14 0.63
CA PRO A 371 -16.88 -44.80 1.40
C PRO A 371 -16.30 -45.27 2.76
N LEU A 372 -17.10 -45.12 3.82
CA LEU A 372 -16.72 -45.45 5.19
C LEU A 372 -16.42 -46.96 5.47
N ASP A 373 -16.60 -47.83 4.46
CA ASP A 373 -16.30 -49.25 4.53
C ASP A 373 -14.84 -49.57 4.18
N LEU A 374 -13.88 -48.99 4.94
CA LEU A 374 -12.45 -49.26 4.79
C LEU A 374 -12.02 -50.65 5.30
N GLU A 375 -12.92 -51.46 5.86
CA GLU A 375 -12.60 -52.83 6.31
C GLU A 375 -12.20 -53.79 5.17
N ASN A 376 -12.48 -53.46 3.91
CA ASN A 376 -12.17 -54.25 2.73
C ASN A 376 -10.90 -53.89 1.99
N PHE A 377 -10.19 -52.82 2.36
CA PHE A 377 -8.85 -52.54 1.84
C PHE A 377 -7.78 -53.28 2.65
N ARG A 378 -7.80 -54.61 2.59
CA ARG A 378 -6.61 -55.40 3.00
C ARG A 378 -5.51 -55.09 1.99
N HIS A 379 -4.47 -54.38 2.42
CA HIS A 379 -3.21 -54.36 1.70
C HIS A 379 -2.80 -55.78 1.37
N PRO A 380 -2.36 -56.08 0.14
CA PRO A 380 -1.63 -57.33 -0.09
C PRO A 380 -0.49 -57.32 0.90
N SER A 381 -0.40 -58.41 1.67
CA SER A 381 0.56 -58.63 2.74
C SER A 381 1.95 -58.19 2.32
N ALA A 382 2.51 -57.21 3.05
CA ALA A 382 3.91 -56.88 2.95
C ALA A 382 4.72 -58.15 3.24
N PRO A 383 5.78 -58.45 2.49
CA PRO A 383 6.68 -59.56 2.80
C PRO A 383 7.27 -59.33 4.17
N THR A 384 7.08 -60.33 5.03
CA THR A 384 7.70 -60.39 6.36
C THR A 384 9.16 -60.76 6.17
N GLU A 385 10.02 -59.79 5.92
CA GLU A 385 11.45 -59.92 6.14
C GLU A 385 12.00 -58.56 6.56
N ALA A 386 12.28 -58.47 7.83
CA ALA A 386 13.08 -57.41 8.41
C ALA A 386 14.51 -57.55 7.91
N GLN A 387 14.86 -56.81 6.86
CA GLN A 387 16.25 -56.54 6.54
C GLN A 387 16.65 -55.21 7.13
N GLU A 388 17.49 -55.28 8.15
CA GLU A 388 18.24 -54.16 8.69
C GLU A 388 19.04 -53.48 7.58
N PHE A 389 18.76 -52.22 7.30
CA PHE A 389 19.61 -51.41 6.44
C PHE A 389 20.75 -50.82 7.27
N PRO A 390 22.02 -51.09 6.89
CA PRO A 390 23.16 -50.49 7.57
C PRO A 390 23.24 -48.99 7.28
N ASN A 391 23.40 -48.23 8.36
CA ASN A 391 23.79 -46.82 8.32
C ASN A 391 25.17 -46.66 7.66
N GLN A 392 25.21 -46.33 6.38
CA GLN A 392 26.39 -45.71 5.75
C GLN A 392 26.00 -45.23 4.36
N CYS A 393 25.87 -43.96 4.16
CA CYS A 393 26.44 -43.21 3.06
C CYS A 393 25.81 -41.79 2.95
N LEU A 394 26.28 -40.91 3.81
CA LEU A 394 26.24 -39.48 3.52
C LEU A 394 27.51 -39.16 2.73
N GLN A 395 27.48 -39.26 1.41
CA GLN A 395 28.45 -38.60 0.57
C GLN A 395 27.78 -38.01 -0.67
N ARG A 396 28.04 -36.72 -0.80
CA ARG A 396 27.80 -35.79 -1.90
C ARG A 396 27.79 -36.45 -3.27
N THR A 397 26.74 -36.19 -4.03
CA THR A 397 26.84 -36.15 -5.49
C THR A 397 26.19 -34.90 -6.06
N HIS A 398 27.01 -34.15 -6.75
CA HIS A 398 26.69 -33.07 -7.66
C HIS A 398 25.50 -33.44 -8.57
N CYS A 399 24.45 -32.63 -8.61
CA CYS A 399 23.56 -32.59 -9.76
C CYS A 399 23.79 -31.29 -10.54
N ARG A 400 24.28 -31.49 -11.74
CA ARG A 400 24.53 -30.48 -12.75
C ARG A 400 23.26 -29.78 -13.20
N ARG A 401 23.43 -28.50 -13.47
CA ARG A 401 22.54 -27.60 -14.19
C ARG A 401 21.82 -28.28 -15.37
N PHE A 402 20.50 -28.08 -15.43
CA PHE A 402 19.82 -27.97 -16.71
C PHE A 402 19.29 -26.52 -16.83
N ILE A 403 19.78 -25.89 -17.90
CA ILE A 403 19.37 -24.58 -18.41
C ILE A 403 18.13 -24.82 -19.27
N GLY A 404 17.07 -24.04 -19.07
CA GLY A 404 16.02 -24.02 -20.08
C GLY A 404 14.74 -23.30 -19.69
N GLY A 405 14.52 -22.14 -20.28
CA GLY A 405 13.22 -21.59 -20.61
C GLY A 405 12.54 -20.62 -19.63
N PRO A 406 11.94 -19.56 -20.13
CA PRO A 406 11.32 -18.53 -19.28
C PRO A 406 9.97 -19.01 -18.74
N ASP A 407 9.85 -19.04 -17.43
CA ASP A 407 8.59 -19.27 -16.71
C ASP A 407 7.59 -18.17 -17.07
N ARG A 408 6.57 -18.53 -17.85
CA ARG A 408 5.31 -17.78 -17.92
C ARG A 408 4.53 -18.12 -16.67
N ASP A 409 4.14 -17.08 -15.96
CA ASP A 409 3.40 -17.12 -14.72
C ASP A 409 2.02 -17.78 -14.94
N ARG A 410 1.87 -19.03 -14.48
CA ARG A 410 0.62 -19.82 -14.58
C ARG A 410 -0.52 -19.33 -13.70
N THR A 411 -0.35 -18.20 -13.00
CA THR A 411 -1.35 -17.63 -12.11
C THR A 411 -2.42 -16.82 -12.82
N ASP A 412 -2.16 -16.31 -14.02
CA ASP A 412 -3.13 -15.51 -14.78
C ASP A 412 -4.23 -16.39 -15.42
N ASP A 413 -3.91 -17.62 -15.82
CA ASP A 413 -4.88 -18.53 -16.44
C ASP A 413 -5.97 -19.04 -15.46
N LEU A 414 -5.66 -19.08 -14.15
CA LEU A 414 -6.67 -19.46 -13.13
C LEU A 414 -7.67 -18.32 -12.86
N PHE A 415 -7.26 -17.06 -13.03
CA PHE A 415 -8.13 -15.90 -12.83
C PHE A 415 -9.18 -15.77 -13.93
N HIS A 416 -8.80 -15.99 -15.18
CA HIS A 416 -9.74 -15.95 -16.31
C HIS A 416 -10.76 -17.12 -16.27
N ALA A 417 -10.36 -18.28 -15.75
CA ALA A 417 -11.29 -19.42 -15.60
C ALA A 417 -12.33 -19.21 -14.47
N MET A 418 -11.99 -18.42 -13.44
CA MET A 418 -12.93 -18.09 -12.35
C MET A 418 -13.89 -16.97 -12.74
N GLU A 419 -13.47 -16.01 -13.55
CA GLU A 419 -14.32 -14.91 -14.04
C GLU A 419 -15.39 -15.42 -15.03
N ALA A 420 -15.04 -16.35 -15.91
CA ALA A 420 -15.97 -16.98 -16.85
C ALA A 420 -17.06 -17.83 -16.16
N ARG A 421 -16.80 -18.39 -14.97
CA ARG A 421 -17.80 -19.15 -14.18
C ARG A 421 -18.75 -18.27 -13.39
N SER A 422 -18.41 -17.02 -13.09
CA SER A 422 -19.28 -16.10 -12.34
C SER A 422 -20.42 -15.53 -13.17
N GLN A 423 -20.28 -15.52 -14.51
CA GLN A 423 -21.30 -14.98 -15.42
C GLN A 423 -22.43 -15.96 -15.73
N LEU A 424 -22.34 -17.24 -15.34
CA LEU A 424 -23.30 -18.28 -15.70
C LEU A 424 -24.28 -18.73 -14.60
N ARG A 425 -24.32 -18.04 -13.43
CA ARG A 425 -25.26 -18.39 -12.35
C ARG A 425 -26.02 -17.19 -11.81
N HIS A 426 -26.93 -16.66 -12.59
CA HIS A 426 -28.10 -15.93 -12.07
C HIS A 426 -29.32 -16.86 -12.08
N ARG A 427 -29.59 -17.52 -10.96
CA ARG A 427 -30.95 -17.91 -10.52
C ARG A 427 -31.02 -17.61 -9.01
N PRO A 428 -32.09 -16.93 -8.55
CA PRO A 428 -32.25 -16.62 -7.13
C PRO A 428 -32.71 -17.88 -6.39
N THR A 429 -31.96 -18.33 -5.40
CA THR A 429 -32.42 -19.29 -4.40
C THR A 429 -32.47 -18.61 -3.05
N LEU A 430 -33.63 -18.61 -2.49
CA LEU A 430 -34.04 -18.21 -1.15
C LEU A 430 -33.08 -18.78 -0.08
N GLY A 431 -32.39 -17.91 0.64
CA GLY A 431 -31.51 -18.26 1.73
C GLY A 431 -31.40 -17.18 2.81
N GLY A 432 -32.38 -16.26 2.87
CA GLY A 432 -32.40 -15.13 3.82
C GLY A 432 -33.05 -15.40 5.19
N SER A 433 -33.54 -16.62 5.46
CA SER A 433 -34.43 -16.86 6.62
C SER A 433 -33.72 -17.28 7.91
N PHE A 434 -32.47 -17.69 7.91
CA PHE A 434 -31.82 -18.23 9.13
C PHE A 434 -31.27 -17.16 10.07
N ILE A 435 -30.87 -16.01 9.59
CA ILE A 435 -30.33 -14.93 10.46
C ILE A 435 -31.44 -14.19 11.21
N VAL A 436 -32.63 -14.09 10.59
CA VAL A 436 -33.79 -13.41 11.22
C VAL A 436 -34.37 -14.24 12.37
N VAL A 437 -34.32 -15.55 12.31
CA VAL A 437 -34.88 -16.43 13.38
C VAL A 437 -34.05 -16.37 14.66
N TYR A 438 -32.74 -16.20 14.59
CA TYR A 438 -31.87 -16.05 15.77
C TYR A 438 -32.06 -14.69 16.45
N LEU A 439 -32.30 -13.64 15.69
CA LEU A 439 -32.54 -12.29 16.21
C LEU A 439 -33.92 -12.20 16.91
N ILE A 440 -34.93 -12.87 16.40
CA ILE A 440 -36.28 -12.86 16.99
C ILE A 440 -36.34 -13.65 18.31
N LYS A 441 -35.60 -14.74 18.43
CA LYS A 441 -35.52 -15.50 19.69
C LYS A 441 -34.80 -14.74 20.81
N PHE A 442 -33.78 -13.95 20.46
CA PHE A 442 -33.00 -13.18 21.46
C PHE A 442 -33.77 -11.95 21.96
N VAL A 443 -34.53 -11.28 21.10
CA VAL A 443 -35.38 -10.12 21.50
C VAL A 443 -36.50 -10.58 22.43
N LYS A 444 -37.08 -11.76 22.25
CA LYS A 444 -38.11 -12.30 23.16
C LYS A 444 -37.56 -12.67 24.55
N GLN A 445 -36.27 -13.00 24.67
CA GLN A 445 -35.65 -13.36 25.94
C GLN A 445 -35.26 -12.13 26.76
N VAL A 446 -35.03 -10.97 26.13
CA VAL A 446 -34.69 -9.70 26.83
C VAL A 446 -35.94 -8.95 27.29
N VAL A 447 -37.08 -9.11 26.64
CA VAL A 447 -38.35 -8.49 27.03
C VAL A 447 -39.06 -9.25 28.18
N SER A 448 -38.62 -10.46 28.52
CA SER A 448 -39.20 -11.28 29.61
C SER A 448 -38.50 -11.09 30.96
N ILE A 449 -37.58 -10.12 31.09
CA ILE A 449 -36.82 -9.82 32.29
C ILE A 449 -37.01 -8.31 32.69
N GLN A 450 -38.13 -7.75 32.37
CA GLN A 450 -38.62 -6.51 33.01
C GLN A 450 -39.95 -6.75 33.72
#